data_8cb6da7cc2f2e9272770f27cf57bd9ec
#
_entry.id   8cb6da7cc2f2e9272770f27cf57bd9ec
#
_cell.length_a   1.000
_cell.length_b   1.000
_cell.length_c   1.000
_cell.angle_alpha   90.00
_cell.angle_beta   90.00
_cell.angle_gamma   90.00
#
_symmetry.space_group_name_H-M   'P 1'
#
loop_
_entity.id
_entity.type
_entity.pdbx_description
1 polymer ?
#
loop_
_entity_poly.entity_id
_entity_poly.type
_entity_poly.pdbx_seq_one_letter_code
_entity_poly.pdbx_strand_id
1 'polypeptide(L)'
;MTSTEDLLAGDFATLPDLVRAHAADRPDAIAAADPVRRLSWSELDALIDRIAARLQQDGFAKGDRTAIAGLNSVEQMAVILGTLRAGGVAGLITNSATGEQMAAMIADTGARHLFLDSAASASLEGQVVTASDRVAMDGGDAGTPIDAWLALAGDKPAPVDIRPEDGFNIIYSSGTTGTPKGIVHSHAMRWQHIQRGAPAYGRDAVTILSTPLYSNTTMASFLPTVGSGGQVVLMKKFDARGFLELASRERATNTMLVPVQYRRIMAIEDFDSFDLDSFVMKYCTSAPFAATLKADVLKRWPGGLVEIYGMTEGGASFILEAHHFPDKLHTVGRPAPGHIAKVIDEEGKELPQGSVGEVVGSSPAMMTGYNNRPDATKAMHWYDEGGRLFYRHGDIGRIDEDGFLTLMDRAKDMIISGGFNIFPSDLEGILLADDRVVEAAVVGMPSEEWGETPVAFVVLKDGADAESVRADCNAKVGKTQRISAITQVDELPRSPIGKVLKRELRDRYAVSPAA
;
A
#
# COMPACT_ATOMS: atom_id res chain seq x y z
N MET A 1 -25.71 -24.08 1.70
CA MET A 1 -24.45 -23.28 1.77
C MET A 1 -24.60 -22.29 2.92
N THR A 2 -23.55 -22.04 3.67
CA THR A 2 -23.52 -21.03 4.72
C THR A 2 -23.70 -19.65 4.09
N SER A 3 -24.52 -18.78 4.68
CA SER A 3 -24.72 -17.43 4.13
C SER A 3 -23.47 -16.57 4.28
N THR A 4 -23.34 -15.51 3.48
CA THR A 4 -22.24 -14.55 3.64
C THR A 4 -22.22 -13.91 5.02
N GLU A 5 -23.40 -13.60 5.57
CA GLU A 5 -23.52 -13.02 6.90
C GLU A 5 -23.02 -13.97 8.00
N ASP A 6 -23.37 -15.27 7.90
CA ASP A 6 -22.87 -16.28 8.82
C ASP A 6 -21.35 -16.46 8.72
N LEU A 7 -20.80 -16.42 7.49
CA LEU A 7 -19.34 -16.49 7.28
C LEU A 7 -18.63 -15.29 7.89
N LEU A 8 -19.12 -14.06 7.66
CA LEU A 8 -18.53 -12.85 8.22
C LEU A 8 -18.67 -12.72 9.74
N ALA A 9 -19.71 -13.31 10.31
CA ALA A 9 -19.93 -13.37 11.77
C ALA A 9 -19.10 -14.48 12.46
N GLY A 10 -18.57 -15.42 11.70
CA GLY A 10 -17.75 -16.52 12.21
C GLY A 10 -16.33 -16.10 12.60
N ASP A 11 -15.65 -16.96 13.34
CA ASP A 11 -14.27 -16.71 13.77
C ASP A 11 -13.29 -16.66 12.58
N PHE A 12 -13.56 -17.44 11.53
CA PHE A 12 -12.74 -17.52 10.34
C PHE A 12 -13.52 -18.02 9.13
N ALA A 13 -13.26 -17.41 7.97
CA ALA A 13 -13.60 -17.93 6.66
C ALA A 13 -12.50 -17.53 5.66
N THR A 14 -12.41 -18.26 4.53
CA THR A 14 -11.50 -17.87 3.47
C THR A 14 -12.15 -16.87 2.52
N LEU A 15 -11.35 -16.00 1.89
CA LEU A 15 -11.87 -15.09 0.86
C LEU A 15 -12.51 -15.85 -0.31
N PRO A 16 -11.96 -16.98 -0.83
CA PRO A 16 -12.63 -17.82 -1.81
C PRO A 16 -13.99 -18.38 -1.38
N ASP A 17 -14.21 -18.67 -0.08
CA ASP A 17 -15.53 -19.10 0.41
C ASP A 17 -16.55 -17.97 0.37
N LEU A 18 -16.14 -16.75 0.71
CA LEU A 18 -16.99 -15.55 0.57
C LEU A 18 -17.37 -15.31 -0.89
N VAL A 19 -16.41 -15.43 -1.84
CA VAL A 19 -16.71 -15.31 -3.29
C VAL A 19 -17.76 -16.34 -3.71
N ARG A 20 -17.62 -17.59 -3.27
CA ARG A 20 -18.59 -18.66 -3.58
C ARG A 20 -19.96 -18.38 -2.98
N ALA A 21 -20.02 -17.85 -1.77
CA ALA A 21 -21.26 -17.45 -1.12
C ALA A 21 -21.96 -16.31 -1.88
N HIS A 22 -21.19 -15.29 -2.31
CA HIS A 22 -21.72 -14.20 -3.15
C HIS A 22 -22.22 -14.70 -4.52
N ALA A 23 -21.49 -15.62 -5.17
CA ALA A 23 -21.91 -16.21 -6.42
C ALA A 23 -23.21 -17.00 -6.30
N ALA A 24 -23.47 -17.62 -5.15
CA ALA A 24 -24.72 -18.32 -4.87
C ALA A 24 -25.89 -17.37 -4.53
N ASP A 25 -25.61 -16.29 -3.79
CA ASP A 25 -26.64 -15.34 -3.32
C ASP A 25 -27.05 -14.32 -4.41
N ARG A 26 -26.08 -13.84 -5.20
CA ARG A 26 -26.29 -12.78 -6.19
C ARG A 26 -25.51 -13.01 -7.50
N PRO A 27 -25.80 -14.12 -8.21
CA PRO A 27 -24.98 -14.61 -9.33
C PRO A 27 -24.75 -13.59 -10.44
N ASP A 28 -25.75 -12.75 -10.73
CA ASP A 28 -25.74 -11.80 -11.85
C ASP A 28 -25.23 -10.40 -11.47
N ALA A 29 -25.02 -10.13 -10.16
CA ALA A 29 -24.44 -8.87 -9.73
C ALA A 29 -22.96 -8.79 -10.14
N ILE A 30 -22.51 -7.59 -10.53
CA ILE A 30 -21.12 -7.38 -10.98
C ILE A 30 -20.17 -7.48 -9.77
N ALA A 31 -19.17 -8.35 -9.89
CA ALA A 31 -18.12 -8.55 -8.90
C ALA A 31 -16.86 -7.74 -9.23
N ALA A 32 -16.46 -7.72 -10.51
CA ALA A 32 -15.25 -7.08 -10.96
C ALA A 32 -15.41 -6.46 -12.34
N ALA A 33 -14.77 -5.32 -12.55
CA ALA A 33 -14.71 -4.65 -13.85
C ALA A 33 -13.34 -3.99 -14.05
N ASP A 34 -12.87 -4.02 -15.29
CA ASP A 34 -11.77 -3.21 -15.80
C ASP A 34 -12.15 -2.64 -17.18
N PRO A 35 -11.29 -1.90 -17.90
CA PRO A 35 -11.63 -1.36 -19.22
C PRO A 35 -11.93 -2.40 -20.30
N VAL A 36 -11.52 -3.65 -20.10
CA VAL A 36 -11.64 -4.74 -21.09
C VAL A 36 -12.75 -5.72 -20.73
N ARG A 37 -12.91 -6.01 -19.44
CA ARG A 37 -13.74 -7.11 -18.96
C ARG A 37 -14.62 -6.69 -17.78
N ARG A 38 -15.82 -7.27 -17.73
CA ARG A 38 -16.74 -7.15 -16.60
C ARG A 38 -17.27 -8.53 -16.28
N LEU A 39 -17.16 -8.95 -15.03
CA LEU A 39 -17.61 -10.25 -14.55
C LEU A 39 -18.66 -10.12 -13.46
N SER A 40 -19.70 -10.92 -13.56
CA SER A 40 -20.63 -11.18 -12.45
C SER A 40 -19.97 -12.06 -11.39
N TRP A 41 -20.63 -12.18 -10.21
CA TRP A 41 -20.13 -13.07 -9.16
C TRP A 41 -20.07 -14.53 -9.61
N SER A 42 -21.06 -15.01 -10.36
CA SER A 42 -21.06 -16.38 -10.90
C SER A 42 -19.93 -16.60 -11.93
N GLU A 43 -19.68 -15.63 -12.80
CA GLU A 43 -18.59 -15.72 -13.78
C GLU A 43 -17.21 -15.65 -13.13
N LEU A 44 -17.05 -14.79 -12.11
CA LEU A 44 -15.81 -14.72 -11.32
C LEU A 44 -15.56 -16.04 -10.57
N ASP A 45 -16.56 -16.59 -9.88
CA ASP A 45 -16.44 -17.87 -9.16
C ASP A 45 -16.05 -19.02 -10.10
N ALA A 46 -16.68 -19.08 -11.28
CA ALA A 46 -16.35 -20.09 -12.29
C ALA A 46 -14.93 -19.92 -12.84
N LEU A 47 -14.46 -18.69 -13.06
CA LEU A 47 -13.09 -18.43 -13.51
C LEU A 47 -12.08 -18.85 -12.44
N ILE A 48 -12.33 -18.52 -11.18
CA ILE A 48 -11.51 -18.90 -10.02
C ILE A 48 -11.44 -20.43 -9.87
N ASP A 49 -12.58 -21.14 -10.05
CA ASP A 49 -12.60 -22.60 -10.02
C ASP A 49 -11.71 -23.21 -11.11
N ARG A 50 -11.76 -22.69 -12.35
CA ARG A 50 -10.94 -23.17 -13.46
C ARG A 50 -9.45 -22.92 -13.24
N ILE A 51 -9.07 -21.75 -12.67
CA ILE A 51 -7.68 -21.46 -12.32
C ILE A 51 -7.20 -22.43 -11.24
N ALA A 52 -7.96 -22.61 -10.17
CA ALA A 52 -7.58 -23.50 -9.07
C ALA A 52 -7.51 -24.97 -9.51
N ALA A 53 -8.47 -25.44 -10.33
CA ALA A 53 -8.47 -26.80 -10.89
C ALA A 53 -7.23 -27.02 -11.77
N ARG A 54 -6.87 -26.04 -12.62
CA ARG A 54 -5.68 -26.14 -13.47
C ARG A 54 -4.39 -26.19 -12.66
N LEU A 55 -4.23 -25.33 -11.65
CA LEU A 55 -3.09 -25.38 -10.74
C LEU A 55 -2.95 -26.77 -10.12
N GLN A 56 -4.05 -27.36 -9.62
CA GLN A 56 -4.03 -28.71 -9.05
C GLN A 56 -3.71 -29.79 -10.09
N GLN A 57 -4.21 -29.67 -11.32
CA GLN A 57 -3.86 -30.59 -12.44
C GLN A 57 -2.36 -30.51 -12.77
N ASP A 58 -1.74 -29.35 -12.64
CA ASP A 58 -0.30 -29.15 -12.81
C ASP A 58 0.52 -29.62 -11.58
N GLY A 59 -0.13 -30.22 -10.56
CA GLY A 59 0.50 -30.74 -9.36
C GLY A 59 0.73 -29.73 -8.25
N PHE A 60 0.03 -28.58 -8.29
CA PHE A 60 0.09 -27.56 -7.24
C PHE A 60 -0.54 -28.08 -5.95
N ALA A 61 0.22 -28.02 -4.87
CA ALA A 61 -0.19 -28.49 -3.55
C ALA A 61 -0.48 -27.32 -2.59
N LYS A 62 -1.13 -27.62 -1.46
CA LYS A 62 -1.34 -26.64 -0.38
C LYS A 62 -0.01 -26.05 0.08
N GLY A 63 0.06 -24.73 0.13
CA GLY A 63 1.24 -23.97 0.53
C GLY A 63 2.22 -23.66 -0.61
N ASP A 64 2.02 -24.24 -1.80
CA ASP A 64 2.77 -23.83 -2.99
C ASP A 64 2.48 -22.38 -3.34
N ARG A 65 3.33 -21.79 -4.14
CA ARG A 65 3.30 -20.36 -4.44
C ARG A 65 3.17 -20.09 -5.91
N THR A 66 2.41 -19.04 -6.27
CA THR A 66 2.44 -18.45 -7.60
C THR A 66 3.21 -17.13 -7.55
N ALA A 67 3.85 -16.75 -8.67
CA ALA A 67 4.36 -15.40 -8.87
C ALA A 67 3.41 -14.67 -9.83
N ILE A 68 2.98 -13.47 -9.45
CA ILE A 68 1.98 -12.70 -10.19
C ILE A 68 2.53 -11.30 -10.45
N ALA A 69 2.80 -10.97 -11.72
CA ALA A 69 3.42 -9.73 -12.16
C ALA A 69 2.60 -9.11 -13.28
N GLY A 70 1.94 -8.00 -13.02
CA GLY A 70 1.10 -7.35 -14.03
C GLY A 70 0.45 -6.07 -13.53
N LEU A 71 -0.14 -5.31 -14.43
CA LEU A 71 -0.99 -4.17 -14.13
C LEU A 71 -2.37 -4.67 -13.66
N ASN A 72 -3.10 -3.81 -12.96
CA ASN A 72 -4.44 -4.14 -12.49
C ASN A 72 -5.34 -4.63 -13.63
N SER A 73 -5.86 -5.84 -13.49
CA SER A 73 -6.84 -6.45 -14.40
C SER A 73 -7.73 -7.45 -13.67
N VAL A 74 -8.84 -7.77 -14.27
CA VAL A 74 -9.77 -8.80 -13.78
C VAL A 74 -9.07 -10.17 -13.74
N GLU A 75 -8.20 -10.46 -14.72
CA GLU A 75 -7.39 -11.68 -14.77
C GLU A 75 -6.43 -11.77 -13.58
N GLN A 76 -5.72 -10.67 -13.26
CA GLN A 76 -4.82 -10.62 -12.10
C GLN A 76 -5.58 -10.88 -10.79
N MET A 77 -6.75 -10.24 -10.60
CA MET A 77 -7.63 -10.50 -9.46
C MET A 77 -8.05 -11.97 -9.40
N ALA A 78 -8.50 -12.54 -10.53
CA ALA A 78 -8.93 -13.93 -10.60
C ALA A 78 -7.78 -14.92 -10.30
N VAL A 79 -6.57 -14.65 -10.77
CA VAL A 79 -5.38 -15.47 -10.48
C VAL A 79 -5.03 -15.44 -9.00
N ILE A 80 -5.09 -14.26 -8.34
CA ILE A 80 -4.90 -14.15 -6.88
C ILE A 80 -5.90 -15.06 -6.16
N LEU A 81 -7.19 -14.89 -6.46
CA LEU A 81 -8.28 -15.65 -5.81
C LEU A 81 -8.23 -17.16 -6.14
N GLY A 82 -7.87 -17.51 -7.37
CA GLY A 82 -7.70 -18.91 -7.80
C GLY A 82 -6.52 -19.61 -7.11
N THR A 83 -5.42 -18.90 -6.93
CA THR A 83 -4.28 -19.38 -6.13
C THR A 83 -4.71 -19.70 -4.70
N LEU A 84 -5.44 -18.78 -4.06
CA LEU A 84 -5.96 -18.98 -2.70
C LEU A 84 -6.93 -20.17 -2.64
N ARG A 85 -7.81 -20.32 -3.64
CA ARG A 85 -8.75 -21.45 -3.71
C ARG A 85 -8.05 -22.80 -3.89
N ALA A 86 -6.92 -22.82 -4.58
CA ALA A 86 -6.07 -24.01 -4.68
C ALA A 86 -5.29 -24.32 -3.39
N GLY A 87 -5.41 -23.48 -2.36
CA GLY A 87 -4.67 -23.60 -1.09
C GLY A 87 -3.26 -23.03 -1.15
N GLY A 88 -2.96 -22.23 -2.17
CA GLY A 88 -1.64 -21.64 -2.37
C GLY A 88 -1.47 -20.24 -1.82
N VAL A 89 -0.25 -19.70 -1.99
CA VAL A 89 0.16 -18.37 -1.55
C VAL A 89 0.43 -17.49 -2.77
N ALA A 90 -0.25 -16.34 -2.86
CA ALA A 90 -0.07 -15.41 -3.98
C ALA A 90 1.19 -14.55 -3.77
N GLY A 91 2.25 -14.79 -4.54
CA GLY A 91 3.46 -13.97 -4.58
C GLY A 91 3.26 -12.76 -5.50
N LEU A 92 3.04 -11.59 -4.91
CA LEU A 92 2.68 -10.36 -5.63
C LEU A 92 3.95 -9.58 -6.00
N ILE A 93 4.33 -9.64 -7.27
CA ILE A 93 5.59 -9.04 -7.77
C ILE A 93 5.38 -7.58 -8.13
N THR A 94 6.26 -6.72 -7.65
CA THR A 94 6.23 -5.27 -7.89
C THR A 94 6.70 -4.92 -9.31
N ASN A 95 5.81 -4.46 -10.17
CA ASN A 95 6.12 -4.09 -11.57
C ASN A 95 6.98 -2.83 -11.73
N SER A 96 7.14 -2.05 -10.69
CA SER A 96 7.97 -0.84 -10.69
C SER A 96 9.42 -1.10 -10.33
N ALA A 97 9.75 -2.35 -10.00
CA ALA A 97 11.12 -2.79 -9.78
C ALA A 97 11.86 -2.96 -11.12
N THR A 98 13.18 -2.95 -11.06
CA THR A 98 13.99 -3.32 -12.23
C THR A 98 13.78 -4.79 -12.60
N GLY A 99 14.06 -5.18 -13.85
CA GLY A 99 13.97 -6.58 -14.28
C GLY A 99 14.76 -7.53 -13.38
N GLU A 100 15.97 -7.14 -12.97
CA GLU A 100 16.79 -7.90 -12.02
C GLU A 100 16.09 -8.09 -10.66
N GLN A 101 15.52 -7.01 -10.11
CA GLN A 101 14.78 -7.08 -8.85
C GLN A 101 13.51 -7.93 -8.97
N MET A 102 12.79 -7.83 -10.10
CA MET A 102 11.62 -8.67 -10.37
C MET A 102 12.01 -10.15 -10.45
N ALA A 103 13.08 -10.48 -11.17
CA ALA A 103 13.59 -11.85 -11.24
C ALA A 103 14.01 -12.39 -9.87
N ALA A 104 14.65 -11.55 -9.04
CA ALA A 104 15.01 -11.91 -7.67
C ALA A 104 13.78 -12.16 -6.78
N MET A 105 12.72 -11.35 -6.91
CA MET A 105 11.45 -11.56 -6.19
C MET A 105 10.78 -12.87 -6.63
N ILE A 106 10.73 -13.15 -7.93
CA ILE A 106 10.18 -14.40 -8.48
C ILE A 106 10.96 -15.59 -7.92
N ALA A 107 12.29 -15.53 -7.92
CA ALA A 107 13.14 -16.57 -7.34
C ALA A 107 12.90 -16.76 -5.83
N ASP A 108 12.76 -15.66 -5.07
CA ASP A 108 12.49 -15.70 -3.63
C ASP A 108 11.12 -16.34 -3.31
N THR A 109 10.10 -16.19 -4.19
CA THR A 109 8.83 -16.91 -4.00
C THR A 109 9.00 -18.43 -4.08
N GLY A 110 9.95 -18.92 -4.88
CA GLY A 110 10.06 -20.34 -5.23
C GLY A 110 8.90 -20.83 -6.12
N ALA A 111 8.18 -19.93 -6.76
CA ALA A 111 7.02 -20.25 -7.59
C ALA A 111 7.42 -21.01 -8.85
N ARG A 112 6.65 -22.05 -9.19
CA ARG A 112 6.72 -22.72 -10.48
C ARG A 112 5.92 -21.96 -11.55
N HIS A 113 4.72 -21.48 -11.21
CA HIS A 113 3.83 -20.75 -12.11
C HIS A 113 4.06 -19.24 -11.97
N LEU A 114 4.36 -18.60 -13.10
CA LEU A 114 4.46 -17.15 -13.22
C LEU A 114 3.34 -16.63 -14.12
N PHE A 115 2.42 -15.88 -13.54
CA PHE A 115 1.38 -15.14 -14.25
C PHE A 115 1.88 -13.72 -14.51
N LEU A 116 1.89 -13.30 -15.77
CA LEU A 116 2.43 -12.00 -16.13
C LEU A 116 1.66 -11.37 -17.30
N ASP A 117 1.76 -10.06 -17.43
CA ASP A 117 1.32 -9.32 -18.61
C ASP A 117 2.51 -8.99 -19.53
N SER A 118 2.23 -8.44 -20.69
CA SER A 118 3.24 -8.04 -21.68
C SER A 118 4.23 -7.00 -21.13
N ALA A 119 3.78 -6.09 -20.24
CA ALA A 119 4.65 -5.08 -19.64
C ALA A 119 5.66 -5.70 -18.66
N ALA A 120 5.20 -6.63 -17.80
CA ALA A 120 6.07 -7.37 -16.89
C ALA A 120 7.05 -8.27 -17.67
N SER A 121 6.59 -8.91 -18.76
CA SER A 121 7.44 -9.71 -19.64
C SER A 121 8.56 -8.87 -20.26
N ALA A 122 8.27 -7.70 -20.79
CA ALA A 122 9.26 -6.78 -21.34
C ALA A 122 10.30 -6.35 -20.29
N SER A 123 9.85 -6.10 -19.03
CA SER A 123 10.78 -5.75 -17.94
C SER A 123 11.71 -6.89 -17.55
N LEU A 124 11.30 -8.15 -17.77
CA LEU A 124 12.08 -9.35 -17.49
C LEU A 124 12.96 -9.80 -18.67
N GLU A 125 12.97 -9.08 -19.78
CA GLU A 125 13.80 -9.42 -20.94
C GLU A 125 15.29 -9.45 -20.56
N GLY A 126 15.99 -10.51 -20.96
CA GLY A 126 17.40 -10.73 -20.63
C GLY A 126 17.66 -11.21 -19.18
N GLN A 127 16.63 -11.35 -18.32
CA GLN A 127 16.77 -11.86 -16.97
C GLN A 127 16.58 -13.36 -16.89
N VAL A 128 17.31 -14.00 -15.95
CA VAL A 128 17.09 -15.41 -15.61
C VAL A 128 15.91 -15.53 -14.67
N VAL A 129 14.81 -16.11 -15.13
CA VAL A 129 13.58 -16.33 -14.36
C VAL A 129 13.47 -17.81 -13.99
N THR A 130 13.35 -18.08 -12.70
CA THR A 130 13.32 -19.46 -12.16
C THR A 130 11.99 -20.18 -12.36
N ALA A 131 10.88 -19.45 -12.52
CA ALA A 131 9.56 -20.03 -12.78
C ALA A 131 9.53 -20.68 -14.17
N SER A 132 9.14 -21.98 -14.23
CA SER A 132 9.14 -22.76 -15.48
C SER A 132 7.91 -22.52 -16.33
N ASP A 133 6.75 -22.31 -15.71
CA ASP A 133 5.46 -22.21 -16.37
C ASP A 133 5.01 -20.75 -16.43
N ARG A 134 5.06 -20.14 -17.62
CA ARG A 134 4.64 -18.75 -17.84
C ARG A 134 3.25 -18.71 -18.45
N VAL A 135 2.36 -17.93 -17.84
CA VAL A 135 0.97 -17.72 -18.27
C VAL A 135 0.74 -16.23 -18.53
N ALA A 136 0.38 -15.89 -19.76
CA ALA A 136 0.08 -14.51 -20.17
C ALA A 136 -1.35 -14.14 -19.78
N MET A 137 -1.50 -13.11 -18.93
CA MET A 137 -2.81 -12.66 -18.42
C MET A 137 -3.54 -11.72 -19.39
N ASP A 138 -2.83 -11.05 -20.31
CA ASP A 138 -3.37 -10.04 -21.22
C ASP A 138 -3.52 -10.51 -22.68
N GLY A 139 -3.41 -11.83 -22.92
CA GLY A 139 -3.50 -12.41 -24.25
C GLY A 139 -2.29 -12.18 -25.14
N GLY A 140 -1.20 -11.56 -24.62
CA GLY A 140 0.07 -11.39 -25.31
C GLY A 140 0.89 -12.68 -25.39
N ASP A 141 2.10 -12.58 -25.93
CA ASP A 141 3.05 -13.67 -26.17
C ASP A 141 4.07 -13.87 -25.02
N ALA A 142 3.74 -13.32 -23.84
CA ALA A 142 4.57 -13.44 -22.63
C ALA A 142 4.66 -14.89 -22.07
N GLY A 143 3.81 -15.79 -22.54
CA GLY A 143 3.69 -17.17 -22.13
C GLY A 143 2.48 -17.85 -22.77
N THR A 144 2.01 -18.97 -22.20
CA THR A 144 0.75 -19.56 -22.62
C THR A 144 -0.40 -18.58 -22.31
N PRO A 145 -1.24 -18.18 -23.29
CA PRO A 145 -2.39 -17.33 -23.01
C PRO A 145 -3.29 -17.94 -21.93
N ILE A 146 -3.76 -17.13 -20.99
CA ILE A 146 -4.53 -17.62 -19.83
C ILE A 146 -5.76 -18.43 -20.26
N ASP A 147 -6.48 -18.02 -21.31
CA ASP A 147 -7.66 -18.74 -21.80
C ASP A 147 -7.32 -20.13 -22.35
N ALA A 148 -6.11 -20.33 -22.90
CA ALA A 148 -5.62 -21.63 -23.34
C ALA A 148 -5.07 -22.49 -22.21
N TRP A 149 -4.58 -21.85 -21.13
CA TRP A 149 -4.01 -22.52 -19.97
C TRP A 149 -5.10 -23.02 -19.01
N LEU A 150 -6.22 -22.31 -18.89
CA LEU A 150 -7.33 -22.64 -17.96
C LEU A 150 -7.81 -24.08 -18.10
N ALA A 151 -8.22 -24.70 -16.98
CA ALA A 151 -8.97 -25.94 -16.99
C ALA A 151 -10.27 -25.82 -17.81
N LEU A 152 -10.87 -26.95 -18.23
CA LEU A 152 -12.09 -26.96 -19.02
C LEU A 152 -13.23 -26.23 -18.31
N ALA A 153 -14.16 -25.69 -19.10
CA ALA A 153 -15.36 -25.07 -18.54
C ALA A 153 -16.15 -26.09 -17.70
N GLY A 154 -16.46 -25.72 -16.46
CA GLY A 154 -17.15 -26.58 -15.50
C GLY A 154 -16.24 -27.42 -14.59
N ASP A 155 -14.93 -27.48 -14.87
CA ASP A 155 -13.98 -28.13 -13.96
C ASP A 155 -13.94 -27.38 -12.62
N LYS A 156 -13.88 -28.16 -11.55
CA LYS A 156 -13.79 -27.65 -10.18
C LYS A 156 -12.56 -28.21 -9.48
N PRO A 157 -11.91 -27.39 -8.62
CA PRO A 157 -10.80 -27.89 -7.83
C PRO A 157 -11.29 -28.88 -6.75
N ALA A 158 -10.38 -29.78 -6.36
CA ALA A 158 -10.57 -30.56 -5.16
C ALA A 158 -10.57 -29.63 -3.93
N PRO A 159 -11.41 -29.89 -2.91
CA PRO A 159 -11.42 -29.10 -1.68
C PRO A 159 -10.05 -29.14 -0.99
N VAL A 160 -9.63 -27.99 -0.44
CA VAL A 160 -8.42 -27.86 0.36
C VAL A 160 -8.78 -27.35 1.77
N ASP A 161 -8.27 -28.02 2.80
CA ASP A 161 -8.41 -27.59 4.19
C ASP A 161 -7.47 -26.41 4.46
N ILE A 162 -7.97 -25.17 4.33
CA ILE A 162 -7.21 -23.94 4.55
C ILE A 162 -7.42 -23.48 6.00
N ARG A 163 -6.30 -23.26 6.71
CA ARG A 163 -6.29 -22.84 8.11
C ARG A 163 -5.92 -21.37 8.27
N PRO A 164 -6.29 -20.73 9.40
CA PRO A 164 -5.96 -19.34 9.69
C PRO A 164 -4.46 -19.00 9.56
N GLU A 165 -3.58 -19.92 9.98
CA GLU A 165 -2.12 -19.75 9.94
C GLU A 165 -1.49 -19.97 8.55
N ASP A 166 -2.20 -20.57 7.60
CA ASP A 166 -1.71 -20.77 6.25
C ASP A 166 -1.38 -19.45 5.55
N GLY A 167 -0.39 -19.48 4.66
CA GLY A 167 0.01 -18.31 3.91
C GLY A 167 -1.08 -17.85 2.92
N PHE A 168 -1.34 -16.58 2.88
CA PHE A 168 -2.27 -15.95 1.95
C PHE A 168 -1.54 -15.28 0.78
N ASN A 169 -0.60 -14.37 1.09
CA ASN A 169 0.18 -13.70 0.07
C ASN A 169 1.57 -13.29 0.56
N ILE A 170 2.46 -13.04 -0.40
CA ILE A 170 3.75 -12.39 -0.18
C ILE A 170 3.73 -11.05 -0.91
N ILE A 171 3.95 -9.96 -0.17
CA ILE A 171 4.12 -8.60 -0.72
C ILE A 171 5.57 -8.19 -0.56
N TYR A 172 6.18 -7.69 -1.63
CA TYR A 172 7.58 -7.26 -1.59
C TYR A 172 7.68 -5.77 -1.26
N SER A 173 8.42 -5.45 -0.20
CA SER A 173 8.80 -4.08 0.10
C SER A 173 9.95 -3.63 -0.80
N SER A 174 9.97 -2.34 -1.15
CA SER A 174 11.05 -1.71 -1.94
C SER A 174 12.39 -1.60 -1.18
N GLY A 175 12.64 -2.46 -0.21
CA GLY A 175 13.79 -2.54 0.69
C GLY A 175 14.81 -1.40 0.57
N THR A 176 15.05 -0.68 1.66
CA THR A 176 16.07 0.39 1.73
C THR A 176 17.51 -0.12 1.55
N THR A 177 17.70 -1.44 1.57
CA THR A 177 18.99 -2.15 1.43
C THR A 177 19.23 -2.69 0.02
N GLY A 178 18.39 -2.36 -0.96
CA GLY A 178 18.55 -2.79 -2.36
C GLY A 178 17.93 -4.15 -2.70
N THR A 179 17.82 -5.09 -1.75
CA THR A 179 17.16 -6.38 -1.99
C THR A 179 15.74 -6.37 -1.44
N PRO A 180 14.70 -6.54 -2.26
CA PRO A 180 13.32 -6.61 -1.79
C PRO A 180 13.12 -7.70 -0.73
N LYS A 181 12.31 -7.41 0.29
CA LYS A 181 11.93 -8.39 1.31
C LYS A 181 10.50 -8.83 1.09
N GLY A 182 10.27 -10.13 0.96
CA GLY A 182 8.93 -10.71 0.86
C GLY A 182 8.27 -10.77 2.24
N ILE A 183 7.20 -10.01 2.44
CA ILE A 183 6.41 -9.96 3.67
C ILE A 183 5.31 -11.00 3.55
N VAL A 184 5.33 -12.01 4.41
CA VAL A 184 4.37 -13.13 4.36
C VAL A 184 3.18 -12.84 5.26
N HIS A 185 1.99 -12.82 4.68
CA HIS A 185 0.73 -12.66 5.40
C HIS A 185 -0.05 -13.97 5.45
N SER A 186 -0.63 -14.27 6.60
CA SER A 186 -1.52 -15.42 6.79
C SER A 186 -2.97 -15.10 6.41
N HIS A 187 -3.78 -16.14 6.25
CA HIS A 187 -5.22 -16.01 6.10
C HIS A 187 -5.85 -15.32 7.31
N ALA A 188 -5.40 -15.62 8.55
CA ALA A 188 -5.87 -14.96 9.77
C ALA A 188 -5.65 -13.44 9.73
N MET A 189 -4.44 -12.99 9.34
CA MET A 189 -4.16 -11.56 9.22
C MET A 189 -5.09 -10.88 8.22
N ARG A 190 -5.34 -11.51 7.05
CA ARG A 190 -6.23 -10.97 6.02
C ARG A 190 -7.70 -11.04 6.43
N TRP A 191 -8.07 -12.04 7.19
CA TRP A 191 -9.40 -12.14 7.78
C TRP A 191 -9.73 -10.97 8.70
N GLN A 192 -8.78 -10.55 9.54
CA GLN A 192 -8.93 -9.35 10.37
C GLN A 192 -9.17 -8.08 9.52
N HIS A 193 -8.51 -7.95 8.36
CA HIS A 193 -8.76 -6.82 7.46
C HIS A 193 -10.16 -6.88 6.85
N ILE A 194 -10.63 -8.07 6.46
CA ILE A 194 -11.98 -8.27 5.92
C ILE A 194 -13.03 -7.94 6.97
N GLN A 195 -12.99 -8.57 8.14
CA GLN A 195 -13.98 -8.36 9.20
C GLN A 195 -14.07 -6.91 9.65
N ARG A 196 -12.93 -6.26 9.86
CA ARG A 196 -12.88 -4.85 10.27
C ARG A 196 -13.42 -3.91 9.19
N GLY A 197 -13.14 -4.19 7.92
CA GLY A 197 -13.56 -3.35 6.80
C GLY A 197 -15.01 -3.59 6.37
N ALA A 198 -15.51 -4.81 6.50
CA ALA A 198 -16.83 -5.20 5.99
C ALA A 198 -17.98 -4.23 6.33
N PRO A 199 -18.11 -3.71 7.57
CA PRO A 199 -19.18 -2.78 7.91
C PRO A 199 -19.15 -1.46 7.14
N ALA A 200 -17.96 -1.02 6.70
CA ALA A 200 -17.78 0.25 6.00
C ALA A 200 -17.96 0.12 4.47
N TYR A 201 -17.88 -1.09 3.92
CA TYR A 201 -18.03 -1.32 2.48
C TYR A 201 -19.43 -1.82 2.11
N GLY A 202 -19.91 -2.88 2.72
CA GLY A 202 -21.22 -3.46 2.43
C GLY A 202 -21.31 -4.11 1.03
N ARG A 203 -22.45 -4.76 0.78
CA ARG A 203 -22.70 -5.53 -0.46
C ARG A 203 -22.93 -4.66 -1.70
N ASP A 204 -23.27 -3.40 -1.51
CA ASP A 204 -23.59 -2.46 -2.62
C ASP A 204 -22.42 -1.49 -2.87
N ALA A 205 -21.28 -1.72 -2.25
CA ALA A 205 -20.09 -0.93 -2.48
C ALA A 205 -19.60 -1.08 -3.93
N VAL A 206 -19.26 0.06 -4.55
CA VAL A 206 -18.55 0.13 -5.81
C VAL A 206 -17.21 0.80 -5.53
N THR A 207 -16.14 0.01 -5.49
CA THR A 207 -14.81 0.47 -5.10
C THR A 207 -13.89 0.60 -6.29
N ILE A 208 -13.40 1.83 -6.57
CA ILE A 208 -12.36 2.04 -7.58
C ILE A 208 -10.99 1.82 -6.94
N LEU A 209 -10.20 0.96 -7.57
CA LEU A 209 -8.81 0.65 -7.20
C LEU A 209 -7.87 1.12 -8.31
N SER A 210 -7.18 2.23 -8.06
CA SER A 210 -6.19 2.83 -8.98
C SER A 210 -4.74 2.63 -8.53
N THR A 211 -4.54 2.08 -7.35
CA THR A 211 -3.24 1.63 -6.84
C THR A 211 -3.03 0.15 -7.19
N PRO A 212 -1.77 -0.31 -7.34
CA PRO A 212 -1.50 -1.67 -7.83
C PRO A 212 -1.96 -2.78 -6.89
N LEU A 213 -2.55 -3.85 -7.42
CA LEU A 213 -2.99 -5.04 -6.67
C LEU A 213 -1.85 -5.77 -5.94
N TYR A 214 -0.59 -5.55 -6.33
CA TYR A 214 0.56 -6.10 -5.60
C TYR A 214 0.89 -5.33 -4.31
N SER A 215 0.22 -4.20 -4.03
CA SER A 215 0.51 -3.37 -2.85
C SER A 215 -0.46 -3.63 -1.69
N ASN A 216 0.06 -3.50 -0.46
CA ASN A 216 -0.79 -3.58 0.73
C ASN A 216 -1.81 -2.43 0.81
N THR A 217 -1.49 -1.28 0.22
CA THR A 217 -2.41 -0.14 0.03
C THR A 217 -3.71 -0.59 -0.62
N THR A 218 -3.60 -1.29 -1.76
CA THR A 218 -4.76 -1.77 -2.51
C THR A 218 -5.49 -2.88 -1.75
N MET A 219 -4.74 -3.79 -1.12
CA MET A 219 -5.34 -4.89 -0.34
C MET A 219 -6.22 -4.39 0.80
N ALA A 220 -5.93 -3.23 1.38
CA ALA A 220 -6.73 -2.64 2.46
C ALA A 220 -8.17 -2.29 2.05
N SER A 221 -8.44 -2.05 0.76
CA SER A 221 -9.78 -1.83 0.21
C SER A 221 -10.29 -3.01 -0.62
N PHE A 222 -9.40 -3.69 -1.33
CA PHE A 222 -9.73 -4.89 -2.12
C PHE A 222 -10.38 -5.98 -1.27
N LEU A 223 -9.72 -6.34 -0.16
CA LEU A 223 -10.18 -7.44 0.69
C LEU A 223 -11.58 -7.20 1.28
N PRO A 224 -11.86 -6.06 1.94
CA PRO A 224 -13.20 -5.82 2.48
C PRO A 224 -14.25 -5.62 1.39
N THR A 225 -13.92 -5.05 0.22
CA THR A 225 -14.86 -4.94 -0.90
C THR A 225 -15.30 -6.33 -1.39
N VAL A 226 -14.35 -7.20 -1.69
CA VAL A 226 -14.64 -8.57 -2.14
C VAL A 226 -15.34 -9.37 -1.03
N GLY A 227 -14.83 -9.25 0.21
CA GLY A 227 -15.38 -9.96 1.36
C GLY A 227 -16.84 -9.59 1.66
N SER A 228 -17.24 -8.33 1.45
CA SER A 228 -18.62 -7.85 1.67
C SER A 228 -19.55 -8.07 0.47
N GLY A 229 -19.03 -8.51 -0.68
CA GLY A 229 -19.82 -8.71 -1.90
C GLY A 229 -19.98 -7.45 -2.74
N GLY A 230 -19.16 -6.43 -2.53
CA GLY A 230 -19.12 -5.21 -3.33
C GLY A 230 -18.42 -5.41 -4.67
N GLN A 231 -18.65 -4.49 -5.60
CA GLN A 231 -18.00 -4.46 -6.91
C GLN A 231 -16.61 -3.83 -6.82
N VAL A 232 -15.61 -4.50 -7.41
CA VAL A 232 -14.26 -3.94 -7.62
C VAL A 232 -14.16 -3.38 -9.04
N VAL A 233 -13.79 -2.11 -9.18
CA VAL A 233 -13.49 -1.46 -10.45
C VAL A 233 -12.00 -1.18 -10.53
N LEU A 234 -11.31 -1.85 -11.45
CA LEU A 234 -9.86 -1.80 -11.57
C LEU A 234 -9.45 -0.77 -12.61
N MET A 235 -8.62 0.18 -12.19
CA MET A 235 -7.98 1.14 -13.08
C MET A 235 -6.56 0.66 -13.40
N LYS A 236 -6.28 0.38 -14.68
CA LYS A 236 -5.00 -0.20 -15.12
C LYS A 236 -3.82 0.72 -14.81
N LYS A 237 -3.99 2.02 -15.04
CA LYS A 237 -3.02 3.07 -14.73
C LYS A 237 -3.77 4.30 -14.25
N PHE A 238 -3.31 4.92 -13.17
CA PHE A 238 -3.95 6.11 -12.64
C PHE A 238 -3.82 7.29 -13.61
N ASP A 239 -4.95 7.93 -13.91
CA ASP A 239 -5.11 9.22 -14.53
C ASP A 239 -6.16 10.01 -13.76
N ALA A 240 -5.89 11.28 -13.41
CA ALA A 240 -6.76 12.02 -12.49
C ALA A 240 -8.14 12.33 -13.10
N ARG A 241 -8.19 12.75 -14.37
CA ARG A 241 -9.45 13.01 -15.05
C ARG A 241 -10.21 11.71 -15.35
N GLY A 242 -9.49 10.71 -15.87
CA GLY A 242 -10.08 9.38 -16.13
C GLY A 242 -10.61 8.72 -14.85
N PHE A 243 -10.01 9.00 -13.68
CA PHE A 243 -10.55 8.56 -12.38
C PHE A 243 -11.91 9.21 -12.09
N LEU A 244 -12.06 10.53 -12.28
CA LEU A 244 -13.30 11.26 -12.03
C LEU A 244 -14.42 10.81 -12.99
N GLU A 245 -14.09 10.63 -14.28
CA GLU A 245 -15.01 10.11 -15.29
C GLU A 245 -15.48 8.68 -14.95
N LEU A 246 -14.54 7.83 -14.52
CA LEU A 246 -14.85 6.46 -14.08
C LEU A 246 -15.72 6.46 -12.83
N ALA A 247 -15.39 7.30 -11.85
CA ALA A 247 -16.12 7.41 -10.59
C ALA A 247 -17.57 7.84 -10.79
N SER A 248 -17.78 8.87 -11.62
CA SER A 248 -19.12 9.35 -11.99
C SER A 248 -19.90 8.28 -12.74
N ARG A 249 -19.29 7.65 -13.76
CA ARG A 249 -19.95 6.63 -14.59
C ARG A 249 -20.35 5.38 -13.81
N GLU A 250 -19.45 4.86 -12.98
CA GLU A 250 -19.68 3.64 -12.18
C GLU A 250 -20.47 3.93 -10.89
N ARG A 251 -20.76 5.21 -10.59
CA ARG A 251 -21.35 5.67 -9.32
C ARG A 251 -20.59 5.12 -8.10
N ALA A 252 -19.27 5.35 -8.12
CA ALA A 252 -18.36 4.83 -7.12
C ALA A 252 -18.75 5.29 -5.70
N THR A 253 -18.74 4.36 -4.76
CA THR A 253 -19.05 4.64 -3.35
C THR A 253 -17.78 4.71 -2.49
N ASN A 254 -16.73 4.01 -2.91
CA ASN A 254 -15.48 3.88 -2.15
C ASN A 254 -14.27 3.97 -3.08
N THR A 255 -13.16 4.44 -2.51
CA THR A 255 -11.85 4.37 -3.18
C THR A 255 -10.72 4.34 -2.15
N MET A 256 -9.59 3.72 -2.53
CA MET A 256 -8.32 3.82 -1.81
C MET A 256 -7.32 4.55 -2.71
N LEU A 257 -6.84 5.70 -2.26
CA LEU A 257 -5.89 6.53 -2.97
C LEU A 257 -4.67 6.81 -2.08
N VAL A 258 -3.64 7.36 -2.69
CA VAL A 258 -2.46 7.91 -1.99
C VAL A 258 -2.44 9.43 -2.11
N PRO A 259 -1.74 10.17 -1.22
CA PRO A 259 -1.81 11.64 -1.18
C PRO A 259 -1.52 12.33 -2.51
N VAL A 260 -0.57 11.83 -3.31
CA VAL A 260 -0.27 12.39 -4.63
C VAL A 260 -1.44 12.25 -5.62
N GLN A 261 -2.22 11.17 -5.52
CA GLN A 261 -3.42 10.99 -6.36
C GLN A 261 -4.51 11.97 -5.94
N TYR A 262 -4.75 12.14 -4.62
CA TYR A 262 -5.66 13.18 -4.12
C TYR A 262 -5.27 14.55 -4.63
N ARG A 263 -3.99 14.93 -4.51
CA ARG A 263 -3.49 16.23 -5.00
C ARG A 263 -3.77 16.43 -6.49
N ARG A 264 -3.50 15.43 -7.33
CA ARG A 264 -3.73 15.50 -8.78
C ARG A 264 -5.22 15.58 -9.12
N ILE A 265 -6.08 14.86 -8.41
CA ILE A 265 -7.53 14.90 -8.59
C ILE A 265 -8.09 16.27 -8.20
N MET A 266 -7.72 16.78 -7.02
CA MET A 266 -8.21 18.07 -6.50
C MET A 266 -7.70 19.27 -7.31
N ALA A 267 -6.63 19.11 -8.08
CA ALA A 267 -6.08 20.11 -8.99
C ALA A 267 -6.78 20.17 -10.36
N ILE A 268 -7.73 19.28 -10.66
CA ILE A 268 -8.53 19.35 -11.89
C ILE A 268 -9.44 20.59 -11.82
N GLU A 269 -9.32 21.47 -12.80
CA GLU A 269 -9.99 22.77 -12.81
C GLU A 269 -11.52 22.65 -12.69
N ASP A 270 -12.11 21.72 -13.41
CA ASP A 270 -13.54 21.45 -13.44
C ASP A 270 -13.97 20.28 -12.54
N PHE A 271 -13.20 20.02 -11.45
CA PHE A 271 -13.49 18.96 -10.48
C PHE A 271 -14.95 18.97 -10.00
N ASP A 272 -15.45 20.17 -9.70
CA ASP A 272 -16.82 20.33 -9.15
C ASP A 272 -17.94 20.07 -10.20
N SER A 273 -17.57 19.79 -11.47
CA SER A 273 -18.53 19.42 -12.54
C SER A 273 -18.83 17.91 -12.57
N PHE A 274 -18.04 17.07 -11.88
CA PHE A 274 -18.25 15.63 -11.87
C PHE A 274 -19.29 15.23 -10.81
N ASP A 275 -20.19 14.29 -11.18
CA ASP A 275 -21.14 13.71 -10.22
C ASP A 275 -20.43 12.68 -9.33
N LEU A 276 -20.11 13.09 -8.11
CA LEU A 276 -19.44 12.30 -7.08
C LEU A 276 -20.34 12.07 -5.85
N ASP A 277 -21.64 12.35 -5.95
CA ASP A 277 -22.60 12.26 -4.83
C ASP A 277 -22.78 10.82 -4.32
N SER A 278 -22.41 9.82 -5.10
CA SER A 278 -22.45 8.42 -4.69
C SER A 278 -21.37 8.03 -3.68
N PHE A 279 -20.32 8.86 -3.49
CA PHE A 279 -19.25 8.52 -2.57
C PHE A 279 -19.72 8.48 -1.12
N VAL A 280 -19.48 7.34 -0.48
CA VAL A 280 -19.70 7.13 0.96
C VAL A 280 -18.41 7.36 1.73
N MET A 281 -17.29 6.75 1.25
CA MET A 281 -16.03 6.82 1.96
C MET A 281 -14.83 6.83 1.02
N LYS A 282 -13.87 7.68 1.34
CA LYS A 282 -12.56 7.77 0.68
C LYS A 282 -11.48 7.40 1.68
N TYR A 283 -10.54 6.55 1.25
CA TYR A 283 -9.43 6.10 2.09
C TYR A 283 -8.10 6.62 1.54
N CYS A 284 -7.17 6.88 2.44
CA CYS A 284 -5.80 7.30 2.11
C CYS A 284 -4.79 6.57 2.99
N THR A 285 -3.63 6.23 2.43
CA THR A 285 -2.50 5.65 3.18
C THR A 285 -1.17 5.82 2.42
N SER A 286 -0.11 5.29 2.95
CA SER A 286 1.22 5.04 2.34
C SER A 286 2.20 6.22 2.34
N ALA A 287 1.76 7.45 2.43
CA ALA A 287 2.61 8.64 2.46
C ALA A 287 2.01 9.72 3.36
N PRO A 288 2.77 10.75 3.78
CA PRO A 288 2.23 11.87 4.55
C PRO A 288 1.11 12.59 3.80
N PHE A 289 -0.03 12.74 4.45
CA PHE A 289 -1.21 13.40 3.91
C PHE A 289 -1.41 14.76 4.60
N ALA A 290 -1.12 15.84 3.87
CA ALA A 290 -1.15 17.20 4.43
C ALA A 290 -2.54 17.57 4.96
N ALA A 291 -2.60 18.21 6.12
CA ALA A 291 -3.86 18.65 6.74
C ALA A 291 -4.68 19.57 5.84
N THR A 292 -4.03 20.46 5.09
CA THR A 292 -4.67 21.37 4.12
C THR A 292 -5.34 20.61 2.98
N LEU A 293 -4.69 19.55 2.47
CA LEU A 293 -5.27 18.72 1.41
C LEU A 293 -6.43 17.86 1.94
N LYS A 294 -6.33 17.32 3.17
CA LYS A 294 -7.47 16.64 3.83
C LYS A 294 -8.68 17.57 3.95
N ALA A 295 -8.45 18.82 4.38
CA ALA A 295 -9.51 19.83 4.52
C ALA A 295 -10.15 20.18 3.17
N ASP A 296 -9.37 20.31 2.09
CA ASP A 296 -9.89 20.58 0.75
C ASP A 296 -10.73 19.40 0.22
N VAL A 297 -10.24 18.16 0.40
CA VAL A 297 -11.00 16.95 0.05
C VAL A 297 -12.32 16.87 0.81
N LEU A 298 -12.32 17.15 2.12
CA LEU A 298 -13.55 17.12 2.93
C LEU A 298 -14.55 18.21 2.52
N LYS A 299 -14.05 19.36 2.04
CA LYS A 299 -14.88 20.48 1.62
C LYS A 299 -15.55 20.26 0.26
N ARG A 300 -14.83 19.66 -0.71
CA ARG A 300 -15.24 19.63 -2.13
C ARG A 300 -15.71 18.26 -2.59
N TRP A 301 -15.27 17.17 -1.94
CA TRP A 301 -15.58 15.81 -2.38
C TRP A 301 -16.56 15.15 -1.40
N PRO A 302 -17.80 14.81 -1.83
CA PRO A 302 -18.81 14.18 -0.97
C PRO A 302 -18.33 12.91 -0.27
N GLY A 303 -18.96 12.56 0.86
CA GLY A 303 -18.64 11.40 1.68
C GLY A 303 -17.46 11.62 2.65
N GLY A 304 -17.23 10.64 3.53
CA GLY A 304 -16.19 10.68 4.55
C GLY A 304 -14.78 10.51 3.98
N LEU A 305 -13.78 10.88 4.78
CA LEU A 305 -12.35 10.66 4.49
C LEU A 305 -11.70 9.97 5.69
N VAL A 306 -11.02 8.85 5.42
CA VAL A 306 -10.27 8.08 6.42
C VAL A 306 -8.82 7.96 5.99
N GLU A 307 -7.90 8.40 6.84
CA GLU A 307 -6.48 8.09 6.68
C GLU A 307 -6.10 6.89 7.53
N ILE A 308 -5.35 5.96 6.94
CA ILE A 308 -4.82 4.78 7.61
C ILE A 308 -3.30 4.85 7.61
N TYR A 309 -2.70 4.90 8.79
CA TYR A 309 -1.26 4.74 8.95
C TYR A 309 -0.95 3.36 9.52
N GLY A 310 0.08 2.72 9.00
CA GLY A 310 0.59 1.43 9.44
C GLY A 310 1.64 0.88 8.48
N MET A 311 2.13 -0.31 8.81
CA MET A 311 3.12 -1.03 8.00
C MET A 311 2.49 -2.22 7.29
N THR A 312 3.12 -2.64 6.19
CA THR A 312 2.77 -3.90 5.53
C THR A 312 3.01 -5.09 6.44
N GLU A 313 4.03 -5.02 7.27
CA GLU A 313 4.38 -6.03 8.28
C GLU A 313 3.33 -6.16 9.39
N GLY A 314 2.44 -5.18 9.57
CA GLY A 314 1.47 -5.14 10.66
C GLY A 314 1.97 -4.30 11.84
N GLY A 315 1.91 -4.83 13.07
CA GLY A 315 2.08 -4.00 14.27
C GLY A 315 0.79 -3.27 14.60
N ALA A 316 0.83 -1.98 14.92
CA ALA A 316 -0.38 -1.18 15.09
C ALA A 316 -0.74 -0.44 13.79
N SER A 317 -2.03 -0.42 13.45
CA SER A 317 -2.57 0.54 12.48
C SER A 317 -3.25 1.67 13.24
N PHE A 318 -3.13 2.89 12.71
CA PHE A 318 -3.83 4.07 13.24
C PHE A 318 -4.84 4.54 12.20
N ILE A 319 -5.97 5.03 12.67
CA ILE A 319 -7.08 5.45 11.83
C ILE A 319 -7.48 6.88 12.22
N LEU A 320 -7.44 7.78 11.26
CA LEU A 320 -8.02 9.12 11.36
C LEU A 320 -9.29 9.17 10.51
N GLU A 321 -10.43 9.18 11.17
CA GLU A 321 -11.71 9.52 10.54
C GLU A 321 -11.79 11.05 10.44
N ALA A 322 -11.14 11.60 9.40
CA ALA A 322 -10.89 13.02 9.24
C ALA A 322 -12.17 13.88 9.27
N HIS A 323 -13.30 13.32 8.80
CA HIS A 323 -14.62 13.96 8.81
C HIS A 323 -15.23 14.06 10.22
N HIS A 324 -14.75 13.29 11.20
CA HIS A 324 -15.17 13.36 12.59
C HIS A 324 -14.22 14.20 13.47
N PHE A 325 -12.97 14.37 13.02
CA PHE A 325 -11.91 15.04 13.80
C PHE A 325 -11.23 16.16 13.01
N PRO A 326 -11.97 17.25 12.66
CA PRO A 326 -11.42 18.34 11.85
C PRO A 326 -10.24 19.08 12.51
N ASP A 327 -10.15 19.07 13.84
CA ASP A 327 -9.05 19.69 14.59
C ASP A 327 -7.79 18.79 14.67
N LYS A 328 -7.88 17.52 14.27
CA LYS A 328 -6.80 16.53 14.33
C LYS A 328 -6.24 16.16 12.94
N LEU A 329 -6.53 16.95 11.91
CA LEU A 329 -6.07 16.66 10.52
C LEU A 329 -4.54 16.58 10.37
N HIS A 330 -3.78 17.13 11.31
CA HIS A 330 -2.32 17.05 11.35
C HIS A 330 -1.79 15.71 11.89
N THR A 331 -2.65 14.85 12.41
CA THR A 331 -2.32 13.52 12.95
C THR A 331 -2.65 12.42 11.95
N VAL A 332 -2.23 11.18 12.27
CA VAL A 332 -2.63 9.96 11.55
C VAL A 332 -3.68 9.15 12.32
N GLY A 333 -4.31 9.76 13.31
CA GLY A 333 -5.41 9.17 14.08
C GLY A 333 -4.98 8.39 15.31
N ARG A 334 -5.87 7.50 15.75
CA ARG A 334 -5.75 6.64 16.94
C ARG A 334 -5.47 5.20 16.53
N PRO A 335 -4.90 4.36 17.44
CA PRO A 335 -4.81 2.93 17.21
C PRO A 335 -6.19 2.34 16.85
N ALA A 336 -6.23 1.50 15.82
CA ALA A 336 -7.44 0.80 15.43
C ALA A 336 -7.95 -0.09 16.56
N PRO A 337 -9.25 -0.44 16.62
CA PRO A 337 -9.78 -1.34 17.65
C PRO A 337 -8.96 -2.64 17.76
N GLY A 338 -8.56 -3.01 18.97
CA GLY A 338 -7.72 -4.17 19.25
C GLY A 338 -6.22 -3.99 18.98
N HIS A 339 -5.79 -2.81 18.51
CA HIS A 339 -4.38 -2.49 18.31
C HIS A 339 -3.82 -1.73 19.53
N ILE A 340 -2.57 -2.00 19.85
CA ILE A 340 -1.85 -1.36 20.96
C ILE A 340 -0.59 -0.71 20.36
N ALA A 341 -0.38 0.54 20.70
CA ALA A 341 0.81 1.28 20.31
C ALA A 341 1.50 1.89 21.53
N LYS A 342 2.81 1.93 21.49
CA LYS A 342 3.68 2.53 22.50
C LYS A 342 4.77 3.33 21.80
N VAL A 343 5.47 4.16 22.58
CA VAL A 343 6.64 4.91 22.12
C VAL A 343 7.81 4.52 22.97
N ILE A 344 8.97 4.26 22.35
CA ILE A 344 10.20 3.84 23.01
C ILE A 344 11.37 4.77 22.71
N ASP A 345 12.36 4.83 23.60
CA ASP A 345 13.63 5.52 23.37
C ASP A 345 14.61 4.68 22.53
N GLU A 346 15.82 5.22 22.32
CA GLU A 346 16.87 4.56 21.53
C GLU A 346 17.37 3.27 22.19
N GLU A 347 17.31 3.17 23.51
CA GLU A 347 17.66 1.98 24.31
C GLU A 347 16.52 0.94 24.32
N GLY A 348 15.37 1.26 23.77
CA GLY A 348 14.20 0.39 23.71
C GLY A 348 13.34 0.41 24.97
N LYS A 349 13.48 1.41 25.83
CA LYS A 349 12.65 1.59 27.02
C LYS A 349 11.37 2.32 26.66
N GLU A 350 10.24 1.85 27.21
CA GLU A 350 8.94 2.52 27.04
C GLU A 350 8.96 3.93 27.64
N LEU A 351 8.47 4.90 26.88
CA LEU A 351 8.38 6.30 27.28
C LEU A 351 6.97 6.64 27.76
N PRO A 352 6.81 7.64 28.64
CA PRO A 352 5.51 8.15 29.03
C PRO A 352 4.72 8.70 27.85
N GLN A 353 3.39 8.66 27.93
CA GLN A 353 2.49 9.28 26.95
C GLN A 353 2.86 10.77 26.74
N GLY A 354 2.79 11.24 25.50
CA GLY A 354 3.18 12.60 25.12
C GLY A 354 4.68 12.76 24.80
N SER A 355 5.50 11.74 25.08
CA SER A 355 6.92 11.74 24.69
C SER A 355 7.11 11.49 23.21
N VAL A 356 8.24 11.97 22.69
CA VAL A 356 8.69 11.69 21.31
C VAL A 356 9.65 10.50 21.33
N GLY A 357 9.44 9.54 20.46
CA GLY A 357 10.32 8.37 20.32
C GLY A 357 9.87 7.46 19.19
N GLU A 358 10.48 6.28 19.07
CA GLU A 358 10.11 5.29 18.06
C GLU A 358 8.77 4.64 18.37
N VAL A 359 7.89 4.59 17.39
CA VAL A 359 6.59 3.92 17.51
C VAL A 359 6.76 2.41 17.43
N VAL A 360 6.18 1.69 18.38
CA VAL A 360 6.06 0.23 18.35
C VAL A 360 4.59 -0.17 18.45
N GLY A 361 4.21 -1.23 17.75
CA GLY A 361 2.82 -1.63 17.62
C GLY A 361 2.58 -3.13 17.73
N SER A 362 1.45 -3.50 18.35
CA SER A 362 0.97 -4.88 18.46
C SER A 362 -0.49 -4.97 18.05
N SER A 363 -0.87 -6.00 17.31
CA SER A 363 -2.25 -6.25 16.90
C SER A 363 -2.47 -7.72 16.52
N PRO A 364 -3.73 -8.15 16.33
CA PRO A 364 -4.02 -9.46 15.72
C PRO A 364 -3.58 -9.57 14.25
N ALA A 365 -3.30 -8.43 13.59
CA ALA A 365 -2.95 -8.36 12.17
C ALA A 365 -1.44 -8.12 11.97
N MET A 366 -0.61 -9.06 12.42
CA MET A 366 0.86 -9.04 12.24
C MET A 366 1.28 -10.11 11.22
N MET A 367 2.31 -9.81 10.41
CA MET A 367 2.86 -10.76 9.42
C MET A 367 3.36 -12.04 10.08
N THR A 368 3.42 -13.13 9.33
CA THR A 368 4.09 -14.36 9.77
C THR A 368 5.61 -14.17 9.87
N GLY A 369 6.17 -13.34 9.00
CA GLY A 369 7.59 -13.00 8.95
C GLY A 369 8.03 -12.60 7.54
N TYR A 370 9.29 -12.26 7.40
CA TYR A 370 9.91 -12.09 6.10
C TYR A 370 10.27 -13.44 5.48
N ASN A 371 9.89 -13.64 4.23
CA ASN A 371 10.17 -14.87 3.48
C ASN A 371 11.68 -15.15 3.46
N ASN A 372 12.06 -16.37 3.87
CA ASN A 372 13.46 -16.82 3.93
C ASN A 372 14.43 -15.92 4.72
N ARG A 373 13.94 -15.06 5.64
CA ARG A 373 14.76 -14.08 6.38
C ARG A 373 14.39 -14.00 7.86
N PRO A 374 14.65 -15.08 8.65
CA PRO A 374 14.25 -15.12 10.07
C PRO A 374 14.95 -14.05 10.92
N ASP A 375 16.20 -13.70 10.62
CA ASP A 375 16.93 -12.68 11.38
C ASP A 375 16.36 -11.27 11.15
N ALA A 376 15.95 -10.95 9.91
CA ALA A 376 15.27 -9.70 9.61
C ALA A 376 13.90 -9.62 10.31
N THR A 377 13.21 -10.74 10.45
CA THR A 377 11.96 -10.83 11.20
C THR A 377 12.20 -10.55 12.68
N LYS A 378 13.20 -11.19 13.30
CA LYS A 378 13.55 -10.96 14.70
C LYS A 378 13.97 -9.51 14.99
N ALA A 379 14.64 -8.85 14.05
CA ALA A 379 15.06 -7.46 14.19
C ALA A 379 13.88 -6.47 14.29
N MET A 380 12.67 -6.87 13.88
CA MET A 380 11.44 -6.10 14.04
C MET A 380 10.84 -6.22 15.44
N HIS A 381 11.25 -7.21 16.23
CA HIS A 381 10.61 -7.54 17.49
C HIS A 381 11.04 -6.60 18.61
N TRP A 382 10.09 -6.14 19.36
CA TRP A 382 10.25 -5.52 20.66
C TRP A 382 9.25 -6.14 21.64
N TYR A 383 9.64 -6.34 22.89
CA TYR A 383 8.78 -6.94 23.91
C TYR A 383 8.58 -5.97 25.04
N ASP A 384 7.33 -5.78 25.50
CA ASP A 384 7.06 -5.01 26.71
C ASP A 384 7.41 -5.80 27.98
N GLU A 385 7.28 -5.13 29.14
CA GLU A 385 7.53 -5.77 30.44
C GLU A 385 6.64 -6.99 30.72
N GLY A 386 5.47 -7.05 30.11
CA GLY A 386 4.54 -8.18 30.19
C GLY A 386 4.89 -9.32 29.22
N GLY A 387 5.94 -9.20 28.40
CA GLY A 387 6.36 -10.18 27.40
C GLY A 387 5.50 -10.20 26.14
N ARG A 388 4.66 -9.18 25.91
CA ARG A 388 3.88 -9.04 24.68
C ARG A 388 4.78 -8.58 23.54
N LEU A 389 4.64 -9.22 22.38
CA LEU A 389 5.36 -8.86 21.16
C LEU A 389 4.74 -7.62 20.51
N PHE A 390 5.61 -6.68 20.17
CA PHE A 390 5.35 -5.53 19.31
C PHE A 390 6.31 -5.54 18.12
N TYR A 391 5.93 -4.92 17.02
CA TYR A 391 6.83 -4.61 15.91
C TYR A 391 7.28 -3.17 15.97
N ARG A 392 8.57 -2.94 15.74
CA ARG A 392 9.17 -1.61 15.57
C ARG A 392 8.74 -1.05 14.21
N HIS A 393 8.10 0.13 14.22
CA HIS A 393 7.67 0.78 12.98
C HIS A 393 8.83 1.44 12.23
N GLY A 394 9.90 1.80 12.96
CA GLY A 394 10.98 2.59 12.42
C GLY A 394 10.56 4.03 12.08
N ASP A 395 9.43 4.47 12.62
CA ASP A 395 8.90 5.83 12.51
C ASP A 395 8.98 6.49 13.89
N ILE A 396 9.37 7.76 13.94
CA ILE A 396 9.40 8.58 15.15
C ILE A 396 8.08 9.34 15.23
N GLY A 397 7.47 9.36 16.41
CA GLY A 397 6.20 10.04 16.61
C GLY A 397 5.90 10.31 18.08
N ARG A 398 4.76 10.97 18.28
CA ARG A 398 4.23 11.30 19.61
C ARG A 398 2.74 10.95 19.66
N ILE A 399 2.33 10.21 20.68
CA ILE A 399 0.91 9.94 20.97
C ILE A 399 0.45 10.97 22.00
N ASP A 400 -0.52 11.81 21.64
CA ASP A 400 -1.05 12.86 22.51
C ASP A 400 -1.97 12.28 23.62
N GLU A 401 -2.46 13.15 24.51
CA GLU A 401 -3.33 12.77 25.64
C GLU A 401 -4.65 12.15 25.18
N ASP A 402 -5.13 12.52 23.99
CA ASP A 402 -6.34 11.97 23.38
C ASP A 402 -6.08 10.66 22.61
N GLY A 403 -4.83 10.18 22.55
CA GLY A 403 -4.40 8.96 21.87
C GLY A 403 -4.12 9.13 20.38
N PHE A 404 -4.08 10.36 19.84
CA PHE A 404 -3.74 10.61 18.44
C PHE A 404 -2.23 10.61 18.21
N LEU A 405 -1.78 9.90 17.18
CA LEU A 405 -0.39 9.86 16.77
C LEU A 405 -0.08 10.99 15.79
N THR A 406 0.91 11.80 16.13
CA THR A 406 1.58 12.70 15.21
C THR A 406 2.90 12.07 14.80
N LEU A 407 3.07 11.79 13.50
CA LEU A 407 4.33 11.32 12.94
C LEU A 407 5.28 12.50 12.73
N MET A 408 6.55 12.31 13.05
CA MET A 408 7.60 13.29 12.83
C MET A 408 8.45 12.91 11.63
N ASP A 409 9.14 11.75 11.69
CA ASP A 409 9.93 11.26 10.55
C ASP A 409 10.22 9.77 10.69
N ARG A 410 10.96 9.22 9.72
CA ARG A 410 11.59 7.91 9.84
C ARG A 410 12.86 7.99 10.67
N ALA A 411 13.05 7.07 11.61
CA ALA A 411 14.25 7.01 12.43
C ALA A 411 15.56 7.05 11.60
N LYS A 412 15.56 6.35 10.45
CA LYS A 412 16.70 6.29 9.52
C LYS A 412 16.88 7.51 8.59
N ASP A 413 15.86 8.36 8.47
CA ASP A 413 15.89 9.57 7.65
C ASP A 413 16.11 10.83 8.51
N MET A 414 16.09 10.68 9.84
CA MET A 414 16.46 11.71 10.81
C MET A 414 17.91 12.14 10.57
N ILE A 415 18.14 13.43 10.55
CA ILE A 415 19.44 14.05 10.28
C ILE A 415 20.11 14.36 11.61
N ILE A 416 21.31 13.85 11.83
CA ILE A 416 22.10 14.13 13.05
C ILE A 416 23.10 15.23 12.74
N SER A 417 22.72 16.48 13.03
CA SER A 417 23.54 17.66 12.75
C SER A 417 24.06 18.29 14.04
N GLY A 418 25.36 18.29 14.24
CA GLY A 418 26.00 18.83 15.44
C GLY A 418 25.54 18.18 16.75
N GLY A 419 25.13 16.90 16.70
CA GLY A 419 24.60 16.16 17.85
C GLY A 419 23.10 16.41 18.13
N PHE A 420 22.40 17.13 17.27
CA PHE A 420 20.96 17.38 17.37
C PHE A 420 20.20 16.55 16.33
N ASN A 421 19.09 15.97 16.78
CA ASN A 421 18.15 15.26 15.92
C ASN A 421 17.28 16.28 15.17
N ILE A 422 17.43 16.34 13.84
CA ILE A 422 16.63 17.18 12.95
C ILE A 422 15.68 16.29 12.17
N PHE A 423 14.42 16.61 12.22
CA PHE A 423 13.40 15.91 11.45
C PHE A 423 13.24 16.58 10.09
N PRO A 424 13.57 15.91 8.97
CA PRO A 424 13.32 16.42 7.62
C PRO A 424 11.90 16.94 7.41
N SER A 425 10.90 16.27 8.00
CA SER A 425 9.49 16.68 7.89
C SER A 425 9.20 18.08 8.43
N ASP A 426 9.92 18.55 9.46
CA ASP A 426 9.75 19.89 9.99
C ASP A 426 10.19 20.93 8.95
N LEU A 427 11.33 20.69 8.30
CA LEU A 427 11.84 21.56 7.24
C LEU A 427 10.98 21.48 5.97
N GLU A 428 10.55 20.28 5.60
CA GLU A 428 9.59 20.05 4.50
C GLU A 428 8.27 20.81 4.75
N GLY A 429 7.77 20.80 5.99
CA GLY A 429 6.58 21.55 6.39
C GLY A 429 6.75 23.07 6.23
N ILE A 430 7.92 23.62 6.60
CA ILE A 430 8.22 25.05 6.44
C ILE A 430 8.33 25.44 4.96
N LEU A 431 8.98 24.58 4.15
CA LEU A 431 9.10 24.78 2.70
C LEU A 431 7.73 24.72 2.02
N LEU A 432 6.90 23.73 2.35
CA LEU A 432 5.56 23.57 1.77
C LEU A 432 4.55 24.64 2.21
N ALA A 433 4.83 25.38 3.29
CA ALA A 433 4.05 26.54 3.70
C ALA A 433 4.36 27.81 2.87
N ASP A 434 5.37 27.76 2.01
CA ASP A 434 5.70 28.84 1.08
C ASP A 434 4.93 28.63 -0.24
N ASP A 435 4.14 29.65 -0.63
CA ASP A 435 3.29 29.57 -1.83
C ASP A 435 4.05 29.31 -3.14
N ARG A 436 5.36 29.53 -3.15
CA ARG A 436 6.25 29.25 -4.31
C ARG A 436 6.59 27.78 -4.46
N VAL A 437 6.42 26.97 -3.40
CA VAL A 437 6.82 25.57 -3.35
C VAL A 437 5.64 24.66 -3.64
N VAL A 438 5.79 23.79 -4.62
CA VAL A 438 4.78 22.78 -4.99
C VAL A 438 5.04 21.47 -4.24
N GLU A 439 6.30 21.03 -4.20
CA GLU A 439 6.75 19.84 -3.49
C GLU A 439 8.12 20.09 -2.85
N ALA A 440 8.37 19.43 -1.72
CA ALA A 440 9.65 19.47 -1.03
C ALA A 440 10.03 18.11 -0.46
N ALA A 441 11.33 17.81 -0.48
CA ALA A 441 11.93 16.70 0.25
C ALA A 441 13.27 17.16 0.83
N VAL A 442 13.53 16.82 2.08
CA VAL A 442 14.79 17.12 2.77
C VAL A 442 15.51 15.83 3.11
N VAL A 443 16.81 15.80 2.90
CA VAL A 443 17.68 14.65 3.20
C VAL A 443 18.93 15.10 3.97
N GLY A 444 19.44 14.22 4.83
CA GLY A 444 20.76 14.41 5.45
C GLY A 444 21.86 14.07 4.45
N MET A 445 22.84 14.96 4.35
CA MET A 445 24.06 14.76 3.58
C MET A 445 25.29 14.91 4.50
N PRO A 446 26.38 14.17 4.26
CA PRO A 446 27.58 14.27 5.07
C PRO A 446 28.11 15.71 5.12
N SER A 447 28.56 16.14 6.28
CA SER A 447 29.15 17.45 6.55
C SER A 447 30.36 17.30 7.47
N GLU A 448 31.50 17.89 7.09
CA GLU A 448 32.71 17.88 7.93
C GLU A 448 32.52 18.69 9.23
N GLU A 449 31.70 19.74 9.19
CA GLU A 449 31.45 20.63 10.35
C GLU A 449 30.42 20.05 11.31
N TRP A 450 29.36 19.38 10.79
CA TRP A 450 28.16 19.01 11.54
C TRP A 450 27.90 17.51 11.65
N GLY A 451 28.73 16.65 10.99
CA GLY A 451 28.45 15.23 10.78
C GLY A 451 27.47 15.04 9.62
N GLU A 452 26.27 15.54 9.75
CA GLU A 452 25.29 15.65 8.67
C GLU A 452 24.72 17.08 8.59
N THR A 453 24.20 17.45 7.41
CA THR A 453 23.52 18.72 7.17
C THR A 453 22.27 18.51 6.31
N PRO A 454 21.18 19.27 6.57
CA PRO A 454 19.98 19.20 5.72
C PRO A 454 20.24 19.77 4.31
N VAL A 455 19.82 19.02 3.29
CA VAL A 455 19.76 19.46 1.88
C VAL A 455 18.34 19.28 1.38
N ALA A 456 17.78 20.31 0.73
CA ALA A 456 16.43 20.29 0.21
C ALA A 456 16.38 20.08 -1.29
N PHE A 457 15.38 19.32 -1.74
CA PHE A 457 14.95 19.19 -3.14
C PHE A 457 13.53 19.72 -3.25
N VAL A 458 13.31 20.65 -4.18
CA VAL A 458 12.02 21.34 -4.30
C VAL A 458 11.53 21.36 -5.74
N VAL A 459 10.21 21.20 -5.91
CA VAL A 459 9.49 21.56 -7.13
C VAL A 459 8.88 22.93 -6.90
N LEU A 460 9.23 23.89 -7.72
CA LEU A 460 8.80 25.28 -7.58
C LEU A 460 7.77 25.66 -8.65
N LYS A 461 6.96 26.67 -8.35
CA LYS A 461 6.13 27.34 -9.35
C LYS A 461 7.00 28.14 -10.31
N ASP A 462 6.52 28.36 -11.54
CA ASP A 462 7.22 29.12 -12.56
C ASP A 462 7.69 30.49 -12.06
N GLY A 463 8.96 30.80 -12.30
CA GLY A 463 9.60 32.06 -11.93
C GLY A 463 10.01 32.20 -10.46
N ALA A 464 9.84 31.15 -9.65
CA ALA A 464 10.33 31.17 -8.26
C ALA A 464 11.84 30.89 -8.20
N ASP A 465 12.53 31.58 -7.28
CA ASP A 465 13.97 31.40 -7.04
C ASP A 465 14.22 30.49 -5.84
N ALA A 466 14.94 29.40 -6.05
CA ALA A 466 15.21 28.38 -5.02
C ALA A 466 16.03 28.94 -3.86
N GLU A 467 17.03 29.77 -4.11
CA GLU A 467 17.87 30.35 -3.06
C GLU A 467 17.09 31.32 -2.16
N SER A 468 16.16 32.08 -2.74
CA SER A 468 15.24 32.92 -1.96
C SER A 468 14.34 32.06 -1.05
N VAL A 469 13.81 30.95 -1.54
CA VAL A 469 13.02 30.00 -0.73
C VAL A 469 13.86 29.41 0.40
N ARG A 470 15.13 29.04 0.13
CA ARG A 470 16.06 28.56 1.16
C ARG A 470 16.33 29.61 2.24
N ALA A 471 16.57 30.85 1.83
CA ALA A 471 16.82 31.95 2.75
C ALA A 471 15.62 32.20 3.68
N ASP A 472 14.40 32.20 3.12
CA ASP A 472 13.16 32.40 3.88
C ASP A 472 12.88 31.22 4.84
N CYS A 473 13.16 29.99 4.43
CA CYS A 473 13.09 28.81 5.30
C CYS A 473 14.11 28.93 6.45
N ASN A 474 15.37 29.24 6.13
CA ASN A 474 16.46 29.35 7.10
C ASN A 474 16.28 30.49 8.10
N ALA A 475 15.50 31.52 7.76
CA ALA A 475 15.12 32.59 8.69
C ALA A 475 14.14 32.13 9.78
N LYS A 476 13.43 31.01 9.57
CA LYS A 476 12.42 30.46 10.49
C LYS A 476 12.95 29.37 11.42
N VAL A 477 14.22 28.95 11.26
CA VAL A 477 14.81 27.80 11.98
C VAL A 477 16.11 28.15 12.68
N GLY A 478 16.50 27.33 13.67
CA GLY A 478 17.76 27.45 14.38
C GLY A 478 18.97 27.14 13.51
N LYS A 479 20.18 27.53 13.97
CA LYS A 479 21.44 27.39 13.21
C LYS A 479 21.70 25.95 12.73
N THR A 480 21.47 24.95 13.57
CA THR A 480 21.70 23.53 13.27
C THR A 480 20.68 22.95 12.26
N GLN A 481 19.47 23.54 12.19
CA GLN A 481 18.41 23.08 11.30
C GLN A 481 18.46 23.73 9.90
N ARG A 482 19.39 24.65 9.67
CA ARG A 482 19.45 25.38 8.40
C ARG A 482 19.76 24.45 7.24
N ILE A 483 19.00 24.61 6.18
CA ILE A 483 19.20 23.93 4.89
C ILE A 483 20.50 24.50 4.28
N SER A 484 21.51 23.63 4.11
CA SER A 484 22.82 24.02 3.58
C SER A 484 22.79 24.25 2.06
N ALA A 485 21.97 23.47 1.33
CA ALA A 485 21.78 23.62 -0.11
C ALA A 485 20.34 23.30 -0.50
N ILE A 486 19.87 23.92 -1.58
CA ILE A 486 18.56 23.66 -2.17
C ILE A 486 18.73 23.38 -3.66
N THR A 487 18.08 22.32 -4.14
CA THR A 487 18.12 21.91 -5.56
C THR A 487 16.70 21.92 -6.10
N GLN A 488 16.47 22.72 -7.14
CA GLN A 488 15.21 22.68 -7.89
C GLN A 488 15.21 21.44 -8.77
N VAL A 489 14.10 20.72 -8.78
CA VAL A 489 13.85 19.53 -9.62
C VAL A 489 12.50 19.67 -10.30
N ASP A 490 12.34 19.03 -11.48
CA ASP A 490 11.06 19.02 -12.18
C ASP A 490 10.03 18.14 -11.45
N GLU A 491 10.49 17.03 -10.85
CA GLU A 491 9.67 16.14 -10.04
C GLU A 491 10.51 15.41 -8.98
N LEU A 492 9.90 15.07 -7.85
CA LEU A 492 10.53 14.21 -6.84
C LEU A 492 10.39 12.74 -7.24
N PRO A 493 11.47 11.92 -7.14
CA PRO A 493 11.40 10.49 -7.42
C PRO A 493 10.46 9.80 -6.42
N ARG A 494 9.52 9.01 -6.95
CA ARG A 494 8.49 8.35 -6.13
C ARG A 494 8.34 6.88 -6.47
N SER A 495 8.01 6.11 -5.45
CA SER A 495 7.52 4.75 -5.63
C SER A 495 6.12 4.78 -6.27
N PRO A 496 5.62 3.64 -6.84
CA PRO A 496 4.28 3.55 -7.42
C PRO A 496 3.14 3.88 -6.47
N ILE A 497 3.39 3.73 -5.16
CA ILE A 497 2.46 4.11 -4.09
C ILE A 497 2.73 5.54 -3.59
N GLY A 498 3.38 6.38 -4.41
CA GLY A 498 3.55 7.81 -4.17
C GLY A 498 4.59 8.22 -3.12
N LYS A 499 5.34 7.27 -2.53
CA LYS A 499 6.36 7.56 -1.52
C LYS A 499 7.60 8.16 -2.16
N VAL A 500 8.10 9.30 -1.64
CA VAL A 500 9.36 9.90 -2.08
C VAL A 500 10.53 8.97 -1.79
N LEU A 501 11.39 8.77 -2.79
CA LEU A 501 12.57 7.90 -2.71
C LEU A 501 13.79 8.73 -2.28
N LYS A 502 13.86 9.08 -0.99
CA LYS A 502 14.93 9.94 -0.40
C LYS A 502 16.35 9.41 -0.67
N ARG A 503 16.52 8.09 -0.79
CA ARG A 503 17.82 7.51 -1.17
C ARG A 503 18.25 7.95 -2.56
N GLU A 504 17.37 7.93 -3.55
CA GLU A 504 17.69 8.38 -4.90
C GLU A 504 18.07 9.86 -4.94
N LEU A 505 17.45 10.69 -4.08
CA LEU A 505 17.81 12.09 -3.94
C LEU A 505 19.23 12.25 -3.38
N ARG A 506 19.58 11.49 -2.32
CA ARG A 506 20.95 11.46 -1.77
C ARG A 506 21.98 11.05 -2.81
N ASP A 507 21.71 9.95 -3.55
CA ASP A 507 22.63 9.42 -4.56
C ASP A 507 22.83 10.42 -5.70
N ARG A 508 21.78 11.10 -6.18
CA ARG A 508 21.86 12.14 -7.23
C ARG A 508 22.69 13.34 -6.78
N TYR A 509 22.51 13.82 -5.55
CA TYR A 509 23.27 14.95 -5.01
C TYR A 509 24.75 14.61 -4.80
N ALA A 510 25.07 13.40 -4.34
CA ALA A 510 26.44 12.94 -4.16
C ALA A 510 27.26 12.92 -5.47
N VAL A 511 26.57 12.68 -6.62
CA VAL A 511 27.20 12.67 -7.96
C VAL A 511 27.33 14.07 -8.57
N SER A 512 26.45 14.99 -8.20
CA SER A 512 26.44 16.39 -8.66
C SER A 512 26.10 17.30 -7.50
N PRO A 513 27.03 17.56 -6.57
CA PRO A 513 26.80 18.57 -5.55
C PRO A 513 26.54 19.91 -6.26
N ALA A 514 25.45 20.59 -5.88
CA ALA A 514 25.13 21.92 -6.40
C ALA A 514 26.35 22.82 -6.20
N ALA A 515 26.85 23.43 -7.28
CA ALA A 515 27.99 24.31 -7.30
C ALA A 515 27.74 25.63 -6.55
#